data_05af625cffa317cf73748aac30db3120
#
_entry.id   05af625cffa317cf73748aac30db3120
#
_cell.length_a   1.000
_cell.length_b   1.000
_cell.length_c   1.000
_cell.angle_alpha   90.00
_cell.angle_beta   90.00
_cell.angle_gamma   90.00
#
_symmetry.space_group_name_H-M   'P 1'
#
loop_
_entity.id
_entity.type
_entity.pdbx_description
1 polymer ?
#
loop_
_entity_poly.entity_id
_entity_poly.type
_entity_poly.pdbx_seq_one_letter_code
_entity_poly.pdbx_strand_id
1 'polypeptide(L)'
;MALYVNKLKFNFFKILPLLLLFFISFNGSSIISVKFFTVNIHYILIYYWVLRQPQSLGYGFIFLSGIISDIVLGFPLGVNALSLLFVAGVAAYIRVVTVRVTLINDWISFIPALLFANFIYFTSLYISDYSVDYLYLFKNSIFTFIFYPVLWGLFSLILNLTRS
;
A
#
# COMPACT_ATOMS: atom_id res chain seq x y z
N MET A 1 -36.20 -5.58 4.88
CA MET A 1 -35.43 -5.17 3.69
C MET A 1 -34.25 -4.25 4.05
N ALA A 2 -34.43 -3.22 4.88
CA ALA A 2 -33.33 -2.30 5.29
C ALA A 2 -32.14 -2.98 5.99
N LEU A 3 -32.38 -3.96 6.87
CA LEU A 3 -31.33 -4.71 7.58
C LEU A 3 -30.46 -5.56 6.65
N TYR A 4 -31.03 -6.08 5.57
CA TYR A 4 -30.30 -6.88 4.58
C TYR A 4 -29.40 -6.02 3.69
N VAL A 5 -29.89 -4.85 3.31
CA VAL A 5 -29.15 -3.86 2.52
C VAL A 5 -27.96 -3.31 3.32
N ASN A 6 -28.13 -3.06 4.62
CA ASN A 6 -27.03 -2.63 5.51
C ASN A 6 -25.96 -3.71 5.68
N LYS A 7 -26.35 -4.98 5.79
CA LYS A 7 -25.42 -6.10 5.92
C LYS A 7 -24.62 -6.34 4.64
N LEU A 8 -25.24 -6.15 3.46
CA LEU A 8 -24.58 -6.21 2.16
C LEU A 8 -23.59 -5.06 1.96
N LYS A 9 -23.98 -3.82 2.31
CA LYS A 9 -23.09 -2.67 2.28
C LYS A 9 -21.88 -2.88 3.19
N PHE A 10 -22.08 -3.33 4.42
CA PHE A 10 -21.01 -3.58 5.37
C PHE A 10 -20.01 -4.62 4.87
N ASN A 11 -20.48 -5.71 4.27
CA ASN A 11 -19.61 -6.75 3.70
C ASN A 11 -18.85 -6.25 2.46
N PHE A 12 -19.49 -5.49 1.59
CA PHE A 12 -18.84 -4.95 0.38
C PHE A 12 -17.69 -4.01 0.73
N PHE A 13 -17.88 -3.10 1.66
CA PHE A 13 -16.83 -2.17 2.08
C PHE A 13 -15.68 -2.85 2.82
N LYS A 14 -15.92 -3.99 3.45
CA LYS A 14 -14.88 -4.78 4.11
C LYS A 14 -13.95 -5.47 3.08
N ILE A 15 -14.48 -5.79 1.90
CA ILE A 15 -13.75 -6.42 0.79
C ILE A 15 -13.09 -5.37 -0.11
N LEU A 16 -13.55 -4.12 -0.08
CA LEU A 16 -13.06 -3.05 -0.95
C LEU A 16 -11.53 -2.85 -0.94
N PRO A 17 -10.85 -2.84 0.22
CA PRO A 17 -9.38 -2.71 0.25
C PRO A 17 -8.69 -3.85 -0.48
N LEU A 18 -9.23 -5.06 -0.36
CA LEU A 18 -8.71 -6.24 -1.04
C LEU A 18 -8.89 -6.13 -2.56
N LEU A 19 -10.07 -5.69 -3.01
CA LEU A 19 -10.33 -5.47 -4.44
C LEU A 19 -9.41 -4.38 -5.01
N LEU A 20 -9.23 -3.28 -4.30
CA LEU A 20 -8.29 -2.23 -4.70
C LEU A 20 -6.86 -2.75 -4.76
N LEU A 21 -6.43 -3.55 -3.77
CA LEU A 21 -5.10 -4.14 -3.74
C LEU A 21 -4.82 -4.96 -5.00
N PHE A 22 -5.71 -5.89 -5.34
CA PHE A 22 -5.56 -6.72 -6.54
C PHE A 22 -5.71 -5.92 -7.84
N PHE A 23 -6.63 -4.95 -7.89
CA PHE A 23 -6.78 -4.08 -9.05
C PHE A 23 -5.48 -3.31 -9.35
N ILE A 24 -4.81 -2.78 -8.32
CA ILE A 24 -3.52 -2.11 -8.46
C ILE A 24 -2.45 -3.11 -8.92
N SER A 25 -2.45 -4.34 -8.38
CA SER A 25 -1.47 -5.37 -8.74
C SER A 25 -1.54 -5.75 -10.22
N PHE A 26 -2.73 -5.89 -10.78
CA PHE A 26 -2.93 -6.21 -12.20
C PHE A 26 -2.54 -5.07 -13.14
N ASN A 27 -2.59 -3.82 -12.68
CA ASN A 27 -2.18 -2.65 -13.46
C ASN A 27 -0.71 -2.26 -13.27
N GLY A 28 0.02 -2.98 -12.44
CA GLY A 28 1.36 -2.59 -11.98
C GLY A 28 1.30 -1.60 -10.81
N SER A 29 2.37 -1.54 -10.04
CA SER A 29 2.42 -0.76 -8.78
C SER A 29 2.38 0.76 -8.95
N SER A 30 2.40 1.27 -10.18
CA SER A 30 2.38 2.70 -10.48
C SER A 30 1.23 3.06 -11.43
N ILE A 31 0.01 3.12 -10.91
CA ILE A 31 -1.18 3.49 -11.70
C ILE A 31 -1.10 4.94 -12.18
N ILE A 32 -0.47 5.82 -11.45
CA ILE A 32 -0.29 7.22 -11.84
C ILE A 32 1.15 7.43 -12.29
N SER A 33 1.49 6.98 -13.48
CA SER A 33 2.65 7.46 -14.20
C SER A 33 2.23 8.53 -15.20
N VAL A 34 2.00 9.74 -14.73
CA VAL A 34 2.03 10.91 -15.61
C VAL A 34 3.50 11.20 -15.89
N LYS A 35 3.86 11.63 -17.13
CA LYS A 35 5.24 11.83 -17.63
C LYS A 35 6.31 12.32 -16.62
N PHE A 36 5.91 12.89 -15.49
CA PHE A 36 6.79 13.45 -14.45
C PHE A 36 6.51 12.94 -13.02
N PHE A 37 5.40 12.23 -12.78
CA PHE A 37 4.96 11.84 -11.43
C PHE A 37 4.69 10.35 -11.37
N THR A 38 5.40 9.65 -10.52
CA THR A 38 5.16 8.24 -10.23
C THR A 38 4.88 8.08 -8.74
N VAL A 39 3.70 7.56 -8.40
CA VAL A 39 3.27 7.35 -7.01
C VAL A 39 2.99 5.88 -6.79
N ASN A 40 3.61 5.31 -5.76
CA ASN A 40 3.35 3.93 -5.37
C ASN A 40 2.11 3.85 -4.47
N ILE A 41 0.94 3.68 -5.12
CA ILE A 41 -0.34 3.59 -4.43
C ILE A 41 -0.43 2.33 -3.56
N HIS A 42 0.23 1.23 -3.95
CA HIS A 42 0.29 0.00 -3.14
C HIS A 42 0.81 0.26 -1.75
N TYR A 43 1.94 1.00 -1.62
CA TYR A 43 2.54 1.29 -0.32
C TYR A 43 1.59 2.08 0.57
N ILE A 44 0.94 3.11 0.01
CA ILE A 44 -0.01 3.96 0.75
C ILE A 44 -1.24 3.15 1.18
N LEU A 45 -1.79 2.35 0.25
CA LEU A 45 -2.97 1.53 0.52
C LEU A 45 -2.71 0.52 1.63
N ILE A 46 -1.63 -0.27 1.51
CA ILE A 46 -1.29 -1.30 2.50
C ILE A 46 -1.00 -0.66 3.86
N TYR A 47 -0.17 0.41 3.87
CA TYR A 47 0.17 1.11 5.10
C TYR A 47 -1.09 1.62 5.83
N TYR A 48 -1.96 2.33 5.11
CA TYR A 48 -3.19 2.89 5.67
C TYR A 48 -4.13 1.82 6.24
N TRP A 49 -4.41 0.76 5.47
CA TRP A 49 -5.36 -0.26 5.90
C TRP A 49 -4.83 -1.16 7.01
N VAL A 50 -3.56 -1.55 6.97
CA VAL A 50 -2.94 -2.31 8.06
C VAL A 50 -2.93 -1.50 9.37
N LEU A 51 -2.72 -0.18 9.26
CA LEU A 51 -2.77 0.72 10.42
C LEU A 51 -4.19 0.84 10.99
N ARG A 52 -5.21 0.95 10.13
CA ARG A 52 -6.60 1.24 10.52
C ARG A 52 -7.48 0.00 10.68
N GLN A 53 -7.37 -0.96 9.78
CA GLN A 53 -8.18 -2.17 9.73
C GLN A 53 -7.37 -3.40 9.28
N PRO A 54 -6.49 -3.93 10.13
CA PRO A 54 -5.59 -5.04 9.75
C PRO A 54 -6.34 -6.31 9.35
N GLN A 55 -7.60 -6.47 9.80
CA GLN A 55 -8.42 -7.63 9.45
C GLN A 55 -8.92 -7.59 8.00
N SER A 56 -8.85 -6.44 7.32
CA SER A 56 -9.30 -6.29 5.93
C SER A 56 -8.24 -6.73 4.92
N LEU A 57 -6.96 -6.64 5.28
CA LEU A 57 -5.82 -7.03 4.45
C LEU A 57 -4.99 -8.07 5.19
N GLY A 58 -5.22 -9.35 4.89
CA GLY A 58 -4.36 -10.42 5.40
C GLY A 58 -2.98 -10.42 4.73
N TYR A 59 -1.93 -10.73 5.48
CA TYR A 59 -0.55 -10.78 4.96
C TYR A 59 -0.40 -11.71 3.74
N GLY A 60 -1.17 -12.81 3.69
CA GLY A 60 -1.20 -13.71 2.53
C GLY A 60 -1.70 -13.04 1.26
N PHE A 61 -2.72 -12.19 1.35
CA PHE A 61 -3.24 -11.42 0.21
C PHE A 61 -2.27 -10.33 -0.22
N ILE A 62 -1.58 -9.68 0.73
CA ILE A 62 -0.52 -8.71 0.43
C ILE A 62 0.64 -9.39 -0.31
N PHE A 63 1.05 -10.57 0.13
CA PHE A 63 2.09 -11.37 -0.52
C PHE A 63 1.67 -11.75 -1.95
N LEU A 64 0.47 -12.29 -2.12
CA LEU A 64 -0.06 -12.68 -3.44
C LEU A 64 -0.16 -11.47 -4.38
N SER A 65 -0.61 -10.33 -3.88
CA SER A 65 -0.68 -9.10 -4.69
C SER A 65 0.70 -8.65 -5.16
N GLY A 66 1.73 -8.80 -4.33
CA GLY A 66 3.11 -8.51 -4.71
C GLY A 66 3.66 -9.46 -5.77
N ILE A 67 3.38 -10.75 -5.66
CA ILE A 67 3.76 -11.75 -6.69
C ILE A 67 3.07 -11.43 -8.03
N ILE A 68 1.78 -11.07 -8.01
CA ILE A 68 1.07 -10.66 -9.24
C ILE A 68 1.73 -9.42 -9.85
N SER A 69 2.10 -8.43 -9.03
CA SER A 69 2.81 -7.24 -9.49
C SER A 69 4.17 -7.58 -10.11
N ASP A 70 4.92 -8.52 -9.52
CA ASP A 70 6.20 -8.98 -10.05
C ASP A 70 6.02 -9.61 -11.45
N ILE A 71 5.00 -10.45 -11.62
CA ILE A 71 4.69 -11.09 -12.91
C ILE A 71 4.30 -10.04 -13.96
N VAL A 72 3.42 -9.10 -13.60
CA VAL A 72 2.93 -8.07 -14.52
C VAL A 72 4.04 -7.11 -14.96
N LEU A 73 4.96 -6.79 -14.05
CA LEU A 73 6.09 -5.87 -14.32
C LEU A 73 7.31 -6.58 -14.94
N GLY A 74 7.31 -7.91 -15.00
CA GLY A 74 8.44 -8.70 -15.47
C GLY A 74 9.65 -8.65 -14.53
N PHE A 75 9.43 -8.42 -13.23
CA PHE A 75 10.47 -8.43 -12.22
C PHE A 75 10.73 -9.84 -11.69
N PRO A 76 11.90 -10.08 -11.07
CA PRO A 76 12.14 -11.31 -10.34
C PRO A 76 11.07 -11.52 -9.27
N LEU A 77 10.55 -12.75 -9.19
CA LEU A 77 9.48 -13.09 -8.25
C LEU A 77 9.91 -12.83 -6.80
N GLY A 78 9.09 -12.12 -6.05
CA GLY A 78 9.33 -11.83 -4.65
C GLY A 78 9.79 -10.40 -4.36
N VAL A 79 10.25 -9.63 -5.35
CA VAL A 79 10.75 -8.26 -5.15
C VAL A 79 9.66 -7.35 -4.59
N ASN A 80 8.53 -7.24 -5.29
CA ASN A 80 7.39 -6.46 -4.81
C ASN A 80 6.73 -7.15 -3.60
N ALA A 81 6.60 -8.48 -3.61
CA ALA A 81 5.98 -9.21 -2.51
C ALA A 81 6.69 -8.97 -1.17
N LEU A 82 8.02 -9.01 -1.15
CA LEU A 82 8.80 -8.70 0.05
C LEU A 82 8.65 -7.24 0.46
N SER A 83 8.78 -6.31 -0.48
CA SER A 83 8.64 -4.88 -0.20
C SER A 83 7.29 -4.54 0.42
N LEU A 84 6.19 -5.09 -0.13
CA LEU A 84 4.83 -4.89 0.38
C LEU A 84 4.64 -5.50 1.78
N LEU A 85 5.23 -6.68 2.05
CA LEU A 85 5.20 -7.27 3.38
C LEU A 85 5.96 -6.43 4.40
N PHE A 86 7.09 -5.80 4.02
CA PHE A 86 7.81 -4.89 4.90
C PHE A 86 7.00 -3.63 5.21
N VAL A 87 6.31 -3.05 4.22
CA VAL A 87 5.37 -1.94 4.48
C VAL A 87 4.31 -2.37 5.50
N ALA A 88 3.71 -3.55 5.32
CA ALA A 88 2.70 -4.09 6.22
C ALA A 88 3.26 -4.35 7.62
N GLY A 89 4.48 -4.89 7.72
CA GLY A 89 5.15 -5.15 8.99
C GLY A 89 5.44 -3.87 9.79
N VAL A 90 5.97 -2.84 9.11
CA VAL A 90 6.21 -1.53 9.74
C VAL A 90 4.89 -0.89 10.16
N ALA A 91 3.85 -0.93 9.32
CA ALA A 91 2.53 -0.41 9.66
C ALA A 91 1.93 -1.11 10.90
N ALA A 92 2.06 -2.44 10.97
CA ALA A 92 1.62 -3.22 12.12
C ALA A 92 2.37 -2.85 13.41
N TYR A 93 3.69 -2.65 13.32
CA TYR A 93 4.51 -2.20 14.44
C TYR A 93 4.08 -0.81 14.92
N ILE A 94 3.97 0.16 13.99
CA ILE A 94 3.55 1.53 14.32
C ILE A 94 2.17 1.55 14.96
N ARG A 95 1.24 0.71 14.51
CA ARG A 95 -0.09 0.59 15.10
C ARG A 95 -0.05 0.20 16.58
N VAL A 96 0.88 -0.65 16.98
CA VAL A 96 1.01 -1.08 18.40
C VAL A 96 1.62 0.04 19.25
N VAL A 97 2.56 0.79 18.71
CA VAL A 97 3.30 1.83 19.43
C VAL A 97 2.54 3.17 19.48
N THR A 98 1.73 3.47 18.46
CA THR A 98 1.07 4.78 18.34
C THR A 98 -0.27 4.81 19.07
N VAL A 99 -0.36 5.63 20.12
CA VAL A 99 -1.58 5.78 20.94
C VAL A 99 -2.65 6.64 20.23
N ARG A 100 -2.24 7.63 19.44
CA ARG A 100 -3.16 8.55 18.74
C ARG A 100 -2.90 8.54 17.24
N VAL A 101 -3.91 8.16 16.49
CA VAL A 101 -3.89 8.07 15.02
C VAL A 101 -4.39 9.39 14.45
N THR A 102 -3.50 10.34 14.22
CA THR A 102 -3.77 11.60 13.50
C THR A 102 -3.12 11.54 12.13
N LEU A 103 -3.60 12.37 11.18
CA LEU A 103 -3.01 12.44 9.84
C LEU A 103 -1.51 12.75 9.90
N ILE A 104 -1.11 13.69 10.75
CA ILE A 104 0.30 14.11 10.85
C ILE A 104 1.17 12.98 11.39
N ASN A 105 0.72 12.29 12.43
CA ASN A 105 1.47 11.17 13.00
C ASN A 105 1.58 10.01 11.99
N ASP A 106 0.49 9.67 11.29
CA ASP A 106 0.49 8.64 10.26
C ASP A 106 1.44 8.99 9.12
N TRP A 107 1.41 10.27 8.68
CA TRP A 107 2.25 10.76 7.59
C TRP A 107 3.73 10.68 7.92
N ILE A 108 4.13 11.19 9.10
CA ILE A 108 5.53 11.12 9.55
C ILE A 108 5.96 9.65 9.75
N SER A 109 5.11 8.84 10.36
CA SER A 109 5.39 7.43 10.61
C SER A 109 5.41 6.58 9.33
N PHE A 110 4.96 7.10 8.20
CA PHE A 110 5.08 6.46 6.88
C PHE A 110 6.52 6.50 6.33
N ILE A 111 7.36 7.45 6.79
CA ILE A 111 8.75 7.57 6.34
C ILE A 111 9.54 6.27 6.55
N PRO A 112 9.61 5.67 7.76
CA PRO A 112 10.34 4.42 7.94
C PRO A 112 9.78 3.28 7.08
N ALA A 113 8.46 3.20 6.87
CA ALA A 113 7.87 2.19 6.00
C ALA A 113 8.38 2.33 4.55
N LEU A 114 8.42 3.56 4.01
CA LEU A 114 8.97 3.83 2.69
C LEU A 114 10.47 3.49 2.59
N LEU A 115 11.25 3.89 3.59
CA LEU A 115 12.70 3.64 3.59
C LEU A 115 13.01 2.15 3.59
N PHE A 116 12.38 1.37 4.48
CA PHE A 116 12.58 -0.07 4.55
C PHE A 116 12.08 -0.79 3.30
N ALA A 117 10.90 -0.44 2.79
CA ALA A 117 10.38 -1.05 1.58
C ALA A 117 11.27 -0.79 0.37
N ASN A 118 11.74 0.44 0.19
CA ASN A 118 12.63 0.78 -0.91
C ASN A 118 14.01 0.12 -0.76
N PHE A 119 14.53 0.02 0.46
CA PHE A 119 15.78 -0.69 0.73
C PHE A 119 15.68 -2.15 0.31
N ILE A 120 14.61 -2.84 0.71
CA ILE A 120 14.36 -4.25 0.33
C ILE A 120 14.17 -4.38 -1.18
N TYR A 121 13.36 -3.53 -1.77
CA TYR A 121 13.13 -3.49 -3.22
C TYR A 121 14.44 -3.36 -3.99
N PHE A 122 15.27 -2.44 -3.57
CA PHE A 122 16.57 -2.15 -4.12
C PHE A 122 17.54 -3.34 -4.03
N THR A 123 17.68 -3.88 -2.81
CA THR A 123 18.57 -5.00 -2.54
C THR A 123 18.15 -6.22 -3.34
N SER A 124 16.85 -6.47 -3.45
CA SER A 124 16.32 -7.60 -4.22
C SER A 124 16.60 -7.47 -5.71
N LEU A 125 16.44 -6.28 -6.31
CA LEU A 125 16.77 -6.04 -7.71
C LEU A 125 18.28 -6.13 -7.97
N TYR A 126 19.11 -5.60 -7.07
CA TYR A 126 20.55 -5.66 -7.17
C TYR A 126 21.07 -7.12 -7.14
N ILE A 127 20.54 -7.96 -6.23
CA ILE A 127 20.90 -9.38 -6.16
C ILE A 127 20.47 -10.14 -7.41
N SER A 128 19.41 -9.68 -8.08
CA SER A 128 18.88 -10.31 -9.29
C SER A 128 19.52 -9.80 -10.58
N ASP A 129 20.61 -9.03 -10.50
CA ASP A 129 21.30 -8.40 -11.64
C ASP A 129 20.38 -7.58 -12.56
N TYR A 130 19.31 -7.04 -11.99
CA TYR A 130 18.35 -6.21 -12.72
C TYR A 130 18.82 -4.75 -12.74
N SER A 131 18.85 -4.14 -13.92
CA SER A 131 19.24 -2.73 -14.04
C SER A 131 18.22 -1.81 -13.34
N VAL A 132 18.71 -1.01 -12.41
CA VAL A 132 17.88 -0.14 -11.58
C VAL A 132 18.13 1.32 -11.90
N ASP A 133 17.09 2.07 -12.22
CA ASP A 133 17.15 3.53 -12.29
C ASP A 133 16.94 4.13 -10.87
N TYR A 134 18.04 4.48 -10.23
CA TYR A 134 18.05 5.06 -8.88
C TYR A 134 17.28 6.36 -8.79
N LEU A 135 17.37 7.18 -9.83
CA LEU A 135 16.71 8.48 -9.87
C LEU A 135 15.17 8.33 -9.93
N TYR A 136 14.71 7.34 -10.69
CA TYR A 136 13.30 6.99 -10.79
C TYR A 136 12.74 6.55 -9.42
N LEU A 137 13.43 5.68 -8.71
CA LEU A 137 13.00 5.20 -7.39
C LEU A 137 12.97 6.32 -6.35
N PHE A 138 13.97 7.19 -6.37
CA PHE A 138 14.02 8.33 -5.46
C PHE A 138 12.86 9.30 -5.70
N LYS A 139 12.60 9.64 -6.95
CA LYS A 139 11.45 10.47 -7.33
C LYS A 139 10.12 9.82 -6.93
N ASN A 140 9.95 8.52 -7.22
CA ASN A 140 8.75 7.77 -6.84
C ASN A 140 8.51 7.81 -5.31
N SER A 141 9.55 7.67 -4.51
CA SER A 141 9.47 7.72 -3.05
C SER A 141 9.02 9.09 -2.54
N ILE A 142 9.60 10.17 -3.07
CA ILE A 142 9.23 11.55 -2.71
C ILE A 142 7.77 11.82 -3.08
N PHE A 143 7.36 11.50 -4.29
CA PHE A 143 5.98 11.71 -4.72
C PHE A 143 4.99 10.85 -3.93
N THR A 144 5.34 9.61 -3.62
CA THR A 144 4.52 8.73 -2.78
C THR A 144 4.31 9.34 -1.39
N PHE A 145 5.36 9.89 -0.80
CA PHE A 145 5.28 10.57 0.50
C PHE A 145 4.40 11.84 0.44
N ILE A 146 4.58 12.68 -0.58
CA ILE A 146 3.79 13.92 -0.76
C ILE A 146 2.31 13.60 -1.02
N PHE A 147 2.00 12.54 -1.77
CA PHE A 147 0.62 12.15 -2.08
C PHE A 147 -0.09 11.40 -0.95
N TYR A 148 0.64 10.95 0.07
CA TYR A 148 0.06 10.23 1.20
C TYR A 148 -1.14 10.95 1.85
N PRO A 149 -1.10 12.26 2.19
CA PRO A 149 -2.22 12.96 2.81
C PRO A 149 -3.49 12.98 1.95
N VAL A 150 -3.33 13.07 0.63
CA VAL A 150 -4.46 13.09 -0.33
C VAL A 150 -5.17 11.73 -0.32
N LEU A 151 -4.41 10.64 -0.46
CA LEU A 151 -4.96 9.29 -0.41
C LEU A 151 -5.50 8.93 0.97
N TRP A 152 -4.83 9.38 2.04
CA TRP A 152 -5.34 9.24 3.41
C TRP A 152 -6.75 9.86 3.55
N GLY A 153 -6.96 11.07 3.01
CA GLY A 153 -8.26 11.73 2.98
C GLY A 153 -9.32 10.91 2.26
N LEU A 154 -9.01 10.42 1.05
CA LEU A 154 -9.90 9.55 0.27
C LEU A 154 -10.26 8.27 1.01
N PHE A 155 -9.26 7.56 1.55
CA PHE A 155 -9.48 6.33 2.29
C PHE A 155 -10.24 6.54 3.60
N SER A 156 -10.03 7.69 4.27
CA SER A 156 -10.79 8.04 5.48
C SER A 156 -12.26 8.31 5.18
N LEU A 157 -12.59 8.93 4.04
CA LEU A 157 -13.96 9.10 3.58
C LEU A 157 -14.62 7.74 3.32
N ILE A 158 -13.93 6.82 2.64
CA ILE A 158 -14.41 5.45 2.42
C ILE A 158 -14.71 4.76 3.76
N LEU A 159 -13.78 4.85 4.72
CA LEU A 159 -13.97 4.26 6.05
C LEU A 159 -15.14 4.87 6.82
N ASN A 160 -15.37 6.17 6.72
CA ASN A 160 -16.49 6.83 7.38
C ASN A 160 -17.83 6.40 6.77
N LEU A 161 -17.89 6.21 5.45
CA LEU A 161 -19.08 5.67 4.77
C LEU A 161 -19.42 4.24 5.18
N THR A 162 -18.44 3.49 5.71
CA THR A 162 -18.65 2.13 6.20
C THR A 162 -19.20 2.09 7.63
N ARG A 163 -19.02 3.16 8.39
CA ARG A 163 -19.43 3.25 9.80
C ARG A 163 -20.78 3.91 10.00
N SER A 164 -21.27 4.64 9.00
CA SER A 164 -22.63 5.23 9.00
C SER A 164 -23.66 4.23 8.47
#